data_f349f69b638cb89dd64c5b4e356372ed
#
_entry.id   f349f69b638cb89dd64c5b4e356372ed
#
_cell.length_a   1.000
_cell.length_b   1.000
_cell.length_c   1.000
_cell.angle_alpha   90.00
_cell.angle_beta   90.00
_cell.angle_gamma   90.00
#
_symmetry.space_group_name_H-M   'P 1'
#
loop_
_entity.id
_entity.type
_entity.pdbx_description
1 polymer ?
#
loop_
_entity_poly.entity_id
_entity_poly.type
_entity_poly.pdbx_seq_one_letter_code
_entity_poly.pdbx_strand_id
1 'polypeptide(L)'
;MRILIVEDETTVNKTLSEGLNEFNYQTDSAENFKDGDYYLDIRNYDLILADWMLPDGSGLELIQKAKANNPKTAVIILSARDDKESEIEALEAGADDYIKKPFDFDILIARIKARLRFGGSNVIEIDSLSINPQEEKVVYKGKEIELKGKPFEVLTHLARHRDEIVSKEQLLDAIWEEPELVTPNVIEVAINQIRQKMDKPLGIQTIETVRRRGYRFCYPQKNSEEQ
;
A
#
# COMPACT_ATOMS: atom_id res chain seq x y z
N MET A 1 4.39 -0.20 -1.04
CA MET A 1 3.23 0.61 -0.63
C MET A 1 3.08 1.76 -1.59
N ARG A 2 1.86 2.02 -2.04
CA ARG A 2 1.57 3.07 -3.03
C ARG A 2 0.84 4.24 -2.37
N ILE A 3 1.30 5.46 -2.65
CA ILE A 3 0.78 6.71 -2.11
C ILE A 3 0.30 7.58 -3.26
N LEU A 4 -0.94 8.07 -3.19
CA LEU A 4 -1.42 9.12 -4.09
C LEU A 4 -1.15 10.48 -3.44
N ILE A 5 -0.54 11.39 -4.20
CA ILE A 5 -0.32 12.78 -3.82
C ILE A 5 -1.26 13.63 -4.68
N VAL A 6 -2.10 14.45 -4.06
CA VAL A 6 -2.97 15.40 -4.74
C VAL A 6 -2.68 16.80 -4.18
N GLU A 7 -1.90 17.57 -4.90
CA GLU A 7 -1.33 18.84 -4.48
C GLU A 7 -1.14 19.74 -5.69
N ASP A 8 -1.75 20.91 -5.71
CA ASP A 8 -1.75 21.82 -6.86
C ASP A 8 -0.45 22.63 -7.00
N GLU A 9 0.28 22.81 -5.91
CA GLU A 9 1.60 23.45 -6.00
C GLU A 9 2.64 22.45 -6.50
N THR A 10 2.98 22.55 -7.79
CA THR A 10 3.92 21.62 -8.50
C THR A 10 5.22 21.41 -7.73
N THR A 11 5.77 22.46 -7.08
CA THR A 11 7.01 22.36 -6.30
C THR A 11 6.83 21.46 -5.08
N VAL A 12 5.73 21.62 -4.34
CA VAL A 12 5.41 20.81 -3.16
C VAL A 12 5.13 19.38 -3.59
N ASN A 13 4.33 19.18 -4.63
CA ASN A 13 3.99 17.89 -5.20
C ASN A 13 5.25 17.09 -5.58
N LYS A 14 6.15 17.72 -6.33
CA LYS A 14 7.42 17.11 -6.73
C LYS A 14 8.31 16.78 -5.54
N THR A 15 8.44 17.69 -4.57
CA THR A 15 9.26 17.47 -3.37
C THR A 15 8.72 16.30 -2.54
N LEU A 16 7.39 16.19 -2.40
CA LEU A 16 6.74 15.09 -1.72
C LEU A 16 7.01 13.76 -2.44
N SER A 17 6.84 13.74 -3.76
CA SER A 17 7.06 12.55 -4.56
C SER A 17 8.51 12.06 -4.49
N GLU A 18 9.48 12.94 -4.73
CA GLU A 18 10.90 12.61 -4.66
C GLU A 18 11.29 12.11 -3.26
N GLY A 19 10.90 12.83 -2.21
CA GLY A 19 11.21 12.44 -0.84
C GLY A 19 10.55 11.12 -0.42
N LEU A 20 9.31 10.86 -0.82
CA LEU A 20 8.64 9.59 -0.51
C LEU A 20 9.27 8.41 -1.26
N ASN A 21 9.72 8.62 -2.49
CA ASN A 21 10.43 7.60 -3.26
C ASN A 21 11.76 7.19 -2.60
N GLU A 22 12.49 8.13 -1.95
CA GLU A 22 13.69 7.81 -1.16
C GLU A 22 13.39 6.85 0.02
N PHE A 23 12.16 6.87 0.53
CA PHE A 23 11.68 5.94 1.55
C PHE A 23 11.04 4.66 0.97
N ASN A 24 11.25 4.37 -0.32
CA ASN A 24 10.71 3.20 -1.03
C ASN A 24 9.18 3.14 -1.07
N TYR A 25 8.48 4.29 -1.05
CA TYR A 25 7.08 4.38 -1.40
C TYR A 25 6.95 4.60 -2.91
N GLN A 26 6.02 3.92 -3.55
CA GLN A 26 5.63 4.24 -4.93
C GLN A 26 4.64 5.40 -4.87
N THR A 27 4.82 6.42 -5.70
CA THR A 27 3.97 7.59 -5.71
C THR A 27 3.32 7.80 -7.08
N ASP A 28 2.02 8.10 -7.07
CA ASP A 28 1.34 8.73 -8.19
C ASP A 28 1.00 10.16 -7.77
N SER A 29 1.10 11.13 -8.68
CA SER A 29 0.93 12.55 -8.42
C SER A 29 -0.16 13.17 -9.29
N ALA A 30 -1.04 13.94 -8.68
CA ALA A 30 -2.06 14.75 -9.33
C ALA A 30 -1.95 16.21 -8.86
N GLU A 31 -2.20 17.16 -9.77
CA GLU A 31 -2.13 18.60 -9.47
C GLU A 31 -3.55 19.23 -9.31
N ASN A 32 -4.60 18.43 -9.37
CA ASN A 32 -5.97 18.88 -9.27
C ASN A 32 -6.89 17.74 -8.79
N PHE A 33 -8.11 18.12 -8.41
CA PHE A 33 -9.12 17.16 -7.94
C PHE A 33 -9.46 16.11 -9.00
N LYS A 34 -9.68 16.52 -10.25
CA LYS A 34 -10.14 15.63 -11.32
C LYS A 34 -9.14 14.52 -11.62
N ASP A 35 -7.85 14.85 -11.65
CA ASP A 35 -6.80 13.86 -11.87
C ASP A 35 -6.65 12.93 -10.65
N GLY A 36 -6.75 13.48 -9.43
CA GLY A 36 -6.79 12.68 -8.20
C GLY A 36 -7.97 11.72 -8.17
N ASP A 37 -9.16 12.21 -8.53
CA ASP A 37 -10.39 11.43 -8.65
C ASP A 37 -10.26 10.29 -9.68
N TYR A 38 -9.66 10.57 -10.84
CA TYR A 38 -9.36 9.57 -11.87
C TYR A 38 -8.41 8.49 -11.36
N TYR A 39 -7.34 8.86 -10.64
CA TYR A 39 -6.41 7.90 -10.07
C TYR A 39 -7.10 6.96 -9.06
N LEU A 40 -8.05 7.48 -8.26
CA LEU A 40 -8.82 6.66 -7.32
C LEU A 40 -9.77 5.66 -8.02
N ASP A 41 -10.16 5.92 -9.26
CA ASP A 41 -10.98 5.00 -10.04
C ASP A 41 -10.17 3.86 -10.64
N ILE A 42 -8.91 4.11 -11.01
CA ILE A 42 -8.11 3.13 -11.74
C ILE A 42 -7.13 2.35 -10.86
N ARG A 43 -6.85 2.81 -9.63
CA ARG A 43 -5.84 2.20 -8.75
C ARG A 43 -6.26 2.21 -7.28
N ASN A 44 -5.70 1.25 -6.53
CA ASN A 44 -5.80 1.22 -5.07
C ASN A 44 -4.56 1.83 -4.43
N TYR A 45 -4.75 2.59 -3.38
CA TYR A 45 -3.69 3.24 -2.62
C TYR A 45 -3.70 2.81 -1.16
N ASP A 46 -2.49 2.66 -0.58
CA ASP A 46 -2.34 2.41 0.85
C ASP A 46 -2.57 3.70 1.65
N LEU A 47 -2.19 4.85 1.07
CA LEU A 47 -2.33 6.17 1.67
C LEU A 47 -2.54 7.24 0.60
N ILE A 48 -3.27 8.28 0.95
CA ILE A 48 -3.48 9.49 0.16
C ILE A 48 -2.99 10.69 0.95
N LEU A 49 -2.16 11.52 0.31
CA LEU A 49 -1.85 12.87 0.76
C LEU A 49 -2.64 13.82 -0.12
N ALA A 50 -3.57 14.58 0.43
CA ALA A 50 -4.37 15.51 -0.35
C ALA A 50 -4.31 16.91 0.25
N ASP A 51 -4.08 17.93 -0.61
CA ASP A 51 -4.34 19.30 -0.21
C ASP A 51 -5.82 19.47 0.08
N TRP A 52 -6.11 20.26 1.12
CA TRP A 52 -7.47 20.68 1.43
C TRP A 52 -8.13 21.40 0.26
N MET A 53 -7.41 22.37 -0.35
CA MET A 53 -7.92 23.23 -1.41
C MET A 53 -7.25 22.86 -2.74
N LEU A 54 -8.05 22.42 -3.68
CA LEU A 54 -7.64 22.13 -5.04
C LEU A 54 -8.34 23.10 -6.01
N PRO A 55 -7.72 23.41 -7.16
CA PRO A 55 -8.26 24.42 -8.08
C PRO A 55 -9.67 24.11 -8.61
N ASP A 56 -10.04 22.83 -8.65
CA ASP A 56 -11.29 22.34 -9.25
C ASP A 56 -12.15 21.51 -8.29
N GLY A 57 -11.81 21.47 -6.99
CA GLY A 57 -12.53 20.68 -6.00
C GLY A 57 -11.94 20.78 -4.59
N SER A 58 -12.28 19.84 -3.73
CA SER A 58 -11.82 19.81 -2.35
C SER A 58 -11.19 18.47 -2.00
N GLY A 59 -10.09 18.50 -1.23
CA GLY A 59 -9.50 17.30 -0.65
C GLY A 59 -10.49 16.49 0.20
N LEU A 60 -11.51 17.14 0.79
CA LEU A 60 -12.56 16.45 1.55
C LEU A 60 -13.40 15.51 0.69
N GLU A 61 -13.69 15.90 -0.56
CA GLU A 61 -14.41 15.03 -1.50
C GLU A 61 -13.57 13.80 -1.88
N LEU A 62 -12.24 13.97 -2.02
CA LEU A 62 -11.33 12.85 -2.25
C LEU A 62 -11.31 11.88 -1.06
N ILE A 63 -11.39 12.38 0.20
CA ILE A 63 -11.50 11.52 1.39
C ILE A 63 -12.71 10.60 1.26
N GLN A 64 -13.88 11.19 1.00
CA GLN A 64 -15.15 10.45 0.93
C GLN A 64 -15.08 9.36 -0.15
N LYS A 65 -14.57 9.69 -1.33
CA LYS A 65 -14.39 8.73 -2.43
C LYS A 65 -13.40 7.63 -2.08
N ALA A 66 -12.25 7.99 -1.53
CA ALA A 66 -11.23 7.03 -1.12
C ALA A 66 -11.76 6.02 -0.10
N LYS A 67 -12.46 6.51 0.92
CA LYS A 67 -13.06 5.66 1.96
C LYS A 67 -14.22 4.80 1.45
N ALA A 68 -14.97 5.30 0.46
CA ALA A 68 -16.00 4.51 -0.21
C ALA A 68 -15.40 3.36 -1.05
N ASN A 69 -14.31 3.63 -1.77
CA ASN A 69 -13.62 2.63 -2.59
C ASN A 69 -12.90 1.59 -1.71
N ASN A 70 -12.17 2.06 -0.69
CA ASN A 70 -11.46 1.20 0.24
C ASN A 70 -11.39 1.85 1.65
N PRO A 71 -12.20 1.41 2.61
CA PRO A 71 -12.17 1.96 3.97
C PRO A 71 -10.83 1.84 4.70
N LYS A 72 -9.92 0.97 4.23
CA LYS A 72 -8.59 0.79 4.83
C LYS A 72 -7.55 1.78 4.30
N THR A 73 -7.81 2.47 3.19
CA THR A 73 -6.91 3.50 2.67
C THR A 73 -6.76 4.62 3.69
N ALA A 74 -5.53 4.87 4.14
CA ALA A 74 -5.26 6.00 5.02
C ALA A 74 -5.33 7.32 4.23
N VAL A 75 -5.87 8.37 4.84
CA VAL A 75 -5.93 9.71 4.23
C VAL A 75 -5.36 10.74 5.17
N ILE A 76 -4.39 11.51 4.71
CA ILE A 76 -3.79 12.64 5.42
C ILE A 76 -4.10 13.90 4.62
N ILE A 77 -4.72 14.88 5.27
CA ILE A 77 -4.95 16.20 4.67
C ILE A 77 -3.76 17.10 4.96
N LEU A 78 -3.27 17.76 3.91
CA LEU A 78 -2.31 18.84 3.98
C LEU A 78 -3.06 20.17 3.81
N SER A 79 -2.83 21.16 4.67
CA SER A 79 -3.58 22.41 4.58
C SER A 79 -2.81 23.62 5.10
N ALA A 80 -3.00 24.77 4.45
CA ALA A 80 -2.55 26.06 4.96
C ALA A 80 -3.48 26.65 6.04
N ARG A 81 -4.68 26.05 6.23
CA ARG A 81 -5.60 26.46 7.30
C ARG A 81 -5.06 25.99 8.64
N ASP A 82 -5.11 26.88 9.64
CA ASP A 82 -4.60 26.63 10.98
C ASP A 82 -5.66 26.72 12.08
N ASP A 83 -6.91 26.89 11.66
CA ASP A 83 -8.05 26.93 12.56
C ASP A 83 -8.48 25.52 12.97
N LYS A 84 -8.93 25.41 14.21
CA LYS A 84 -9.36 24.16 14.81
C LYS A 84 -10.61 23.56 14.12
N GLU A 85 -11.46 24.41 13.58
CA GLU A 85 -12.70 24.04 12.90
C GLU A 85 -12.36 23.22 11.64
N SER A 86 -11.40 23.67 10.85
CA SER A 86 -10.95 22.96 9.65
C SER A 86 -10.33 21.59 9.99
N GLU A 87 -9.52 21.50 11.04
CA GLU A 87 -8.96 20.22 11.48
C GLU A 87 -10.07 19.22 11.89
N ILE A 88 -11.06 19.70 12.64
CA ILE A 88 -12.21 18.89 13.06
C ILE A 88 -13.01 18.42 11.83
N GLU A 89 -13.29 19.33 10.89
CA GLU A 89 -14.03 19.02 9.66
C GLU A 89 -13.36 17.92 8.84
N ALA A 90 -12.02 17.98 8.67
CA ALA A 90 -11.28 16.95 7.97
C ALA A 90 -11.37 15.59 8.64
N LEU A 91 -11.19 15.55 9.96
CA LEU A 91 -11.25 14.30 10.74
C LEU A 91 -12.67 13.71 10.75
N GLU A 92 -13.71 14.54 10.87
CA GLU A 92 -15.11 14.10 10.77
C GLU A 92 -15.48 13.61 9.37
N ALA A 93 -14.87 14.17 8.31
CA ALA A 93 -15.02 13.70 6.94
C ALA A 93 -14.35 12.36 6.68
N GLY A 94 -13.52 11.85 7.63
CA GLY A 94 -12.87 10.57 7.57
C GLY A 94 -11.36 10.60 7.29
N ALA A 95 -10.71 11.78 7.36
CA ALA A 95 -9.27 11.85 7.35
C ALA A 95 -8.68 11.12 8.56
N ASP A 96 -7.59 10.41 8.37
CA ASP A 96 -6.87 9.74 9.46
C ASP A 96 -5.90 10.68 10.17
N ASP A 97 -5.47 11.75 9.48
CA ASP A 97 -4.62 12.81 10.05
C ASP A 97 -4.79 14.13 9.30
N TYR A 98 -4.37 15.21 9.97
CA TYR A 98 -4.34 16.57 9.45
C TYR A 98 -2.97 17.19 9.70
N ILE A 99 -2.36 17.75 8.66
CA ILE A 99 -1.02 18.36 8.75
C ILE A 99 -1.08 19.77 8.21
N LYS A 100 -0.71 20.71 9.07
CA LYS A 100 -0.65 22.12 8.71
C LYS A 100 0.60 22.41 7.86
N LYS A 101 0.43 23.18 6.79
CA LYS A 101 1.53 23.79 6.01
C LYS A 101 2.00 25.10 6.66
N PRO A 102 3.33 25.40 6.67
CA PRO A 102 4.43 24.54 6.24
C PRO A 102 4.71 23.42 7.23
N PHE A 103 5.07 22.26 6.76
CA PHE A 103 5.40 21.08 7.57
C PHE A 103 6.86 20.67 7.42
N ASP A 104 7.37 20.02 8.46
CA ASP A 104 8.64 19.33 8.42
C ASP A 104 8.48 17.96 7.76
N PHE A 105 9.38 17.63 6.82
CA PHE A 105 9.29 16.39 6.04
C PHE A 105 9.49 15.15 6.91
N ASP A 106 10.39 15.20 7.92
CA ASP A 106 10.62 14.07 8.82
C ASP A 106 9.39 13.81 9.70
N ILE A 107 8.68 14.88 10.10
CA ILE A 107 7.41 14.76 10.82
C ILE A 107 6.33 14.15 9.92
N LEU A 108 6.23 14.58 8.66
CA LEU A 108 5.31 13.99 7.68
C LEU A 108 5.58 12.49 7.52
N ILE A 109 6.83 12.09 7.30
CA ILE A 109 7.23 10.68 7.19
C ILE A 109 6.88 9.89 8.45
N ALA A 110 7.10 10.46 9.63
CA ALA A 110 6.74 9.80 10.89
C ALA A 110 5.23 9.56 11.00
N ARG A 111 4.40 10.53 10.58
CA ARG A 111 2.93 10.43 10.55
C ARG A 111 2.46 9.42 9.50
N ILE A 112 2.99 9.45 8.28
CA ILE A 112 2.72 8.46 7.23
C ILE A 112 3.00 7.04 7.77
N LYS A 113 4.20 6.83 8.34
CA LYS A 113 4.56 5.55 8.96
C LYS A 113 3.60 5.15 10.09
N ALA A 114 3.13 6.10 10.88
CA ALA A 114 2.16 5.84 11.94
C ALA A 114 0.81 5.38 11.35
N ARG A 115 0.29 6.05 10.34
CA ARG A 115 -1.00 5.72 9.71
C ARG A 115 -0.95 4.40 8.94
N LEU A 116 0.13 4.16 8.21
CA LEU A 116 0.35 2.87 7.54
C LEU A 116 0.56 1.70 8.53
N ARG A 117 0.97 1.98 9.79
CA ARG A 117 1.06 0.97 10.86
C ARG A 117 -0.30 0.60 11.46
N PHE A 118 -1.28 1.52 11.48
CA PHE A 118 -2.62 1.23 12.01
C PHE A 118 -3.42 0.26 11.11
N GLY A 119 -2.96 -0.01 9.87
CA GLY A 119 -3.40 -1.13 9.05
C GLY A 119 -2.83 -2.49 9.44
N GLY A 120 -2.16 -2.61 10.59
CA GLY A 120 -1.46 -3.77 11.11
C GLY A 120 0.00 -3.46 11.37
N SER A 121 0.63 -4.11 12.36
CA SER A 121 2.09 -4.00 12.59
C SER A 121 2.80 -4.16 11.24
N ASN A 122 3.81 -3.32 10.92
CA ASN A 122 4.59 -3.45 9.68
C ASN A 122 5.16 -4.87 9.49
N VAL A 123 5.25 -5.64 10.58
CA VAL A 123 5.60 -7.05 10.58
C VAL A 123 4.32 -7.87 10.49
N ILE A 124 4.21 -8.66 9.45
CA ILE A 124 3.10 -9.58 9.24
C ILE A 124 3.47 -10.88 9.96
N GLU A 125 2.79 -11.12 11.09
CA GLU A 125 2.95 -12.34 11.87
C GLU A 125 1.82 -13.32 11.54
N ILE A 126 2.18 -14.50 11.04
CA ILE A 126 1.22 -15.56 10.70
C ILE A 126 1.78 -16.88 11.20
N ASP A 127 1.28 -17.37 12.33
CA ASP A 127 1.79 -18.58 12.97
C ASP A 127 3.33 -18.50 13.18
N SER A 128 4.09 -19.36 12.53
CA SER A 128 5.56 -19.37 12.64
C SER A 128 6.27 -18.52 11.58
N LEU A 129 5.52 -17.81 10.74
CA LEU A 129 6.02 -16.95 9.66
C LEU A 129 5.93 -15.48 10.08
N SER A 130 7.05 -14.77 9.97
CA SER A 130 7.16 -13.34 10.16
C SER A 130 7.70 -12.69 8.89
N ILE A 131 7.01 -11.68 8.37
CA ILE A 131 7.43 -10.90 7.21
C ILE A 131 7.55 -9.44 7.65
N ASN A 132 8.76 -8.88 7.61
CA ASN A 132 9.03 -7.48 7.92
C ASN A 132 9.29 -6.70 6.63
N PRO A 133 8.31 -5.93 6.13
CA PRO A 133 8.45 -5.17 4.89
C PRO A 133 9.50 -4.05 4.94
N GLN A 134 9.76 -3.48 6.12
CA GLN A 134 10.73 -2.38 6.28
C GLN A 134 12.17 -2.86 6.18
N GLU A 135 12.44 -4.08 6.66
CA GLU A 135 13.77 -4.69 6.63
C GLU A 135 13.94 -5.63 5.43
N GLU A 136 12.92 -5.79 4.57
CA GLU A 136 12.84 -6.81 3.52
C GLU A 136 13.23 -8.20 4.06
N LYS A 137 12.68 -8.56 5.22
CA LYS A 137 13.07 -9.75 5.95
C LYS A 137 11.91 -10.72 6.10
N VAL A 138 12.18 -11.98 5.79
CA VAL A 138 11.25 -13.10 6.02
C VAL A 138 11.91 -14.06 7.02
N VAL A 139 11.17 -14.42 8.08
CA VAL A 139 11.62 -15.37 9.10
C VAL A 139 10.58 -16.48 9.25
N TYR A 140 11.02 -17.73 9.25
CA TYR A 140 10.18 -18.88 9.52
C TYR A 140 10.78 -19.75 10.64
N LYS A 141 10.05 -19.95 11.74
CA LYS A 141 10.53 -20.68 12.94
C LYS A 141 11.91 -20.19 13.41
N GLY A 142 12.10 -18.85 13.41
CA GLY A 142 13.37 -18.21 13.83
C GLY A 142 14.50 -18.26 12.81
N LYS A 143 14.30 -18.91 11.64
CA LYS A 143 15.29 -18.96 10.55
C LYS A 143 14.96 -17.93 9.49
N GLU A 144 15.93 -17.09 9.15
CA GLU A 144 15.82 -16.12 8.06
C GLU A 144 15.83 -16.81 6.68
N ILE A 145 14.95 -16.31 5.79
CA ILE A 145 14.82 -16.79 4.41
C ILE A 145 15.27 -15.68 3.47
N GLU A 146 16.23 -15.98 2.62
CA GLU A 146 16.74 -15.02 1.63
C GLU A 146 15.76 -14.84 0.47
N LEU A 147 14.78 -13.97 0.66
CA LEU A 147 13.80 -13.58 -0.34
C LEU A 147 13.77 -12.05 -0.41
N LYS A 148 14.17 -11.46 -1.55
CA LYS A 148 14.27 -10.01 -1.75
C LYS A 148 13.68 -9.58 -3.10
N GLY A 149 13.48 -8.25 -3.25
CA GLY A 149 12.97 -7.65 -4.48
C GLY A 149 11.54 -8.08 -4.81
N LYS A 150 11.19 -8.16 -6.09
CA LYS A 150 9.81 -8.44 -6.53
C LYS A 150 9.17 -9.69 -5.93
N PRO A 151 9.86 -10.84 -5.76
CA PRO A 151 9.30 -11.99 -5.03
C PRO A 151 8.93 -11.67 -3.57
N PHE A 152 9.73 -10.86 -2.87
CA PHE A 152 9.43 -10.42 -1.52
C PHE A 152 8.19 -9.49 -1.49
N GLU A 153 8.11 -8.54 -2.42
CA GLU A 153 6.97 -7.64 -2.55
C GLU A 153 5.67 -8.41 -2.85
N VAL A 154 5.72 -9.41 -3.78
CA VAL A 154 4.57 -10.28 -4.08
C VAL A 154 4.15 -11.09 -2.85
N LEU A 155 5.08 -11.70 -2.13
CA LEU A 155 4.77 -12.43 -0.89
C LEU A 155 4.12 -11.52 0.15
N THR A 156 4.68 -10.35 0.35
CA THR A 156 4.19 -9.35 1.31
C THR A 156 2.79 -8.87 0.96
N HIS A 157 2.55 -8.55 -0.32
CA HIS A 157 1.23 -8.11 -0.79
C HIS A 157 0.19 -9.21 -0.58
N LEU A 158 0.47 -10.44 -1.00
CA LEU A 158 -0.45 -11.57 -0.82
C LEU A 158 -0.70 -11.90 0.66
N ALA A 159 0.31 -11.78 1.53
CA ALA A 159 0.16 -12.01 2.96
C ALA A 159 -0.72 -10.95 3.65
N ARG A 160 -0.69 -9.69 3.18
CA ARG A 160 -1.60 -8.62 3.64
C ARG A 160 -3.04 -8.84 3.22
N HIS A 161 -3.24 -9.42 2.03
CA HIS A 161 -4.56 -9.78 1.48
C HIS A 161 -4.86 -11.27 1.72
N ARG A 162 -4.53 -11.73 2.93
CA ARG A 162 -4.73 -13.12 3.32
C ARG A 162 -6.19 -13.54 3.12
N ASP A 163 -6.37 -14.75 2.61
CA ASP A 163 -7.67 -15.36 2.28
C ASP A 163 -8.42 -14.73 1.08
N GLU A 164 -7.91 -13.63 0.51
CA GLU A 164 -8.42 -13.02 -0.72
C GLU A 164 -7.74 -13.61 -1.97
N ILE A 165 -8.44 -13.65 -3.09
CA ILE A 165 -7.86 -14.01 -4.38
C ILE A 165 -7.43 -12.71 -5.05
N VAL A 166 -6.12 -12.55 -5.26
CA VAL A 166 -5.53 -11.40 -5.92
C VAL A 166 -5.22 -11.78 -7.37
N SER A 167 -5.75 -11.04 -8.33
CA SER A 167 -5.51 -11.30 -9.75
C SER A 167 -4.09 -10.93 -10.16
N LYS A 168 -3.66 -11.37 -11.36
CA LYS A 168 -2.34 -10.99 -11.88
C LYS A 168 -2.26 -9.49 -12.16
N GLU A 169 -3.32 -8.92 -12.68
CA GLU A 169 -3.45 -7.50 -12.95
C GLU A 169 -3.32 -6.68 -11.66
N GLN A 170 -4.02 -7.08 -10.62
CA GLN A 170 -3.92 -6.43 -9.29
C GLN A 170 -2.50 -6.51 -8.71
N LEU A 171 -1.79 -7.65 -8.90
CA LEU A 171 -0.39 -7.78 -8.47
C LEU A 171 0.55 -6.90 -9.28
N LEU A 172 0.33 -6.79 -10.60
CA LEU A 172 1.11 -5.89 -11.45
C LEU A 172 0.93 -4.44 -11.02
N ASP A 173 -0.30 -3.99 -10.91
CA ASP A 173 -0.63 -2.61 -10.50
C ASP A 173 -0.08 -2.25 -9.12
N ALA A 174 -0.10 -3.21 -8.17
CA ALA A 174 0.35 -2.96 -6.81
C ALA A 174 1.87 -2.97 -6.64
N ILE A 175 2.62 -3.63 -7.54
CA ILE A 175 4.03 -3.96 -7.30
C ILE A 175 4.98 -3.42 -8.37
N TRP A 176 4.52 -3.22 -9.61
CA TRP A 176 5.34 -2.66 -10.69
C TRP A 176 4.98 -1.20 -10.95
N GLU A 177 5.98 -0.36 -11.16
CA GLU A 177 5.80 1.07 -11.42
C GLU A 177 5.11 1.31 -12.77
N GLU A 178 5.51 0.54 -13.79
CA GLU A 178 4.98 0.61 -15.15
C GLU A 178 4.40 -0.76 -15.54
N PRO A 179 3.22 -1.13 -15.00
CA PRO A 179 2.64 -2.45 -15.20
C PRO A 179 2.34 -2.77 -16.67
N GLU A 180 2.08 -1.75 -17.49
CA GLU A 180 1.85 -1.87 -18.93
C GLU A 180 3.10 -2.23 -19.74
N LEU A 181 4.29 -1.99 -19.20
CA LEU A 181 5.56 -2.30 -19.87
C LEU A 181 6.09 -3.71 -19.55
N VAL A 182 5.47 -4.41 -18.62
CA VAL A 182 5.90 -5.75 -18.23
C VAL A 182 4.88 -6.81 -18.64
N THR A 183 5.36 -8.00 -18.98
CA THR A 183 4.46 -9.11 -19.29
C THR A 183 3.96 -9.78 -18.01
N PRO A 184 2.72 -10.31 -17.97
CA PRO A 184 2.19 -11.02 -16.79
C PRO A 184 3.03 -12.21 -16.30
N ASN A 185 3.95 -12.71 -17.10
CA ASN A 185 4.89 -13.78 -16.73
C ASN A 185 5.80 -13.41 -15.55
N VAL A 186 6.06 -12.11 -15.29
CA VAL A 186 6.90 -11.69 -14.16
C VAL A 186 6.29 -12.12 -12.82
N ILE A 187 4.96 -12.18 -12.73
CA ILE A 187 4.26 -12.69 -11.54
C ILE A 187 4.56 -14.18 -11.36
N GLU A 188 4.48 -14.98 -12.42
CA GLU A 188 4.75 -16.42 -12.36
C GLU A 188 6.19 -16.70 -11.95
N VAL A 189 7.13 -15.91 -12.45
CA VAL A 189 8.54 -15.99 -12.05
C VAL A 189 8.70 -15.67 -10.56
N ALA A 190 8.09 -14.60 -10.07
CA ALA A 190 8.12 -14.23 -8.66
C ALA A 190 7.52 -15.32 -7.76
N ILE A 191 6.35 -15.85 -8.10
CA ILE A 191 5.69 -16.96 -7.38
C ILE A 191 6.57 -18.22 -7.37
N ASN A 192 7.20 -18.55 -8.50
CA ASN A 192 8.10 -19.69 -8.58
C ASN A 192 9.35 -19.51 -7.69
N GLN A 193 9.90 -18.30 -7.62
CA GLN A 193 11.01 -18.00 -6.72
C GLN A 193 10.62 -18.15 -5.23
N ILE A 194 9.44 -17.67 -4.84
CA ILE A 194 8.91 -17.87 -3.48
C ILE A 194 8.82 -19.37 -3.18
N ARG A 195 8.21 -20.14 -4.06
CA ARG A 195 8.08 -21.62 -3.89
C ARG A 195 9.42 -22.32 -3.80
N GLN A 196 10.41 -21.93 -4.59
CA GLN A 196 11.75 -22.53 -4.58
C GLN A 196 12.54 -22.18 -3.33
N LYS A 197 12.50 -20.91 -2.91
CA LYS A 197 13.33 -20.42 -1.79
C LYS A 197 12.68 -20.64 -0.42
N MET A 198 11.35 -20.77 -0.37
CA MET A 198 10.60 -20.86 0.87
C MET A 198 9.77 -22.13 0.97
N ASP A 199 8.79 -22.36 0.08
CA ASP A 199 7.84 -23.46 0.25
C ASP A 199 8.52 -24.84 0.22
N LYS A 200 9.32 -25.12 -0.80
CA LYS A 200 9.99 -26.41 -0.96
C LYS A 200 10.99 -26.72 0.16
N PRO A 201 11.95 -25.82 0.52
CA PRO A 201 12.90 -26.12 1.58
C PRO A 201 12.27 -26.27 2.96
N LEU A 202 11.13 -25.62 3.21
CA LEU A 202 10.46 -25.63 4.51
C LEU A 202 9.33 -26.66 4.60
N GLY A 203 8.96 -27.30 3.48
CA GLY A 203 7.85 -28.24 3.43
C GLY A 203 6.50 -27.60 3.71
N ILE A 204 6.31 -26.33 3.31
CA ILE A 204 5.07 -25.56 3.51
C ILE A 204 4.50 -25.14 2.15
N GLN A 205 3.28 -24.64 2.17
CA GLN A 205 2.68 -23.97 1.03
C GLN A 205 2.17 -22.60 1.48
N THR A 206 2.78 -21.53 0.96
CA THR A 206 2.37 -20.16 1.30
C THR A 206 1.39 -19.61 0.28
N ILE A 207 1.51 -20.00 -0.99
CA ILE A 207 0.70 -19.43 -2.08
C ILE A 207 0.04 -20.54 -2.90
N GLU A 208 -1.28 -20.47 -2.95
CA GLU A 208 -2.12 -21.27 -3.83
C GLU A 208 -2.32 -20.56 -5.17
N THR A 209 -2.33 -21.32 -6.28
CA THR A 209 -2.77 -20.84 -7.59
C THR A 209 -4.24 -21.15 -7.77
N VAL A 210 -5.07 -20.11 -7.86
CA VAL A 210 -6.49 -20.24 -8.18
C VAL A 210 -6.66 -20.10 -9.70
N ARG A 211 -6.90 -21.22 -10.37
CA ARG A 211 -6.95 -21.29 -11.85
C ARG A 211 -7.86 -20.19 -12.43
N ARG A 212 -7.36 -19.45 -13.43
CA ARG A 212 -8.02 -18.36 -14.15
C ARG A 212 -8.43 -17.15 -13.28
N ARG A 213 -8.05 -17.10 -11.99
CA ARG A 213 -8.43 -16.02 -11.08
C ARG A 213 -7.22 -15.30 -10.47
N GLY A 214 -6.09 -15.99 -10.27
CA GLY A 214 -4.90 -15.39 -9.68
C GLY A 214 -4.29 -16.25 -8.58
N TYR A 215 -3.86 -15.60 -7.50
CA TYR A 215 -3.14 -16.22 -6.39
C TYR A 215 -3.79 -15.85 -5.06
N ARG A 216 -3.63 -16.74 -4.08
CA ARG A 216 -4.12 -16.55 -2.71
C ARG A 216 -3.03 -16.95 -1.72
N PHE A 217 -2.83 -16.15 -0.69
CA PHE A 217 -2.02 -16.55 0.45
C PHE A 217 -2.79 -17.56 1.30
N CYS A 218 -2.22 -18.75 1.55
CA CYS A 218 -2.94 -19.87 2.17
C CYS A 218 -2.20 -20.50 3.37
N TYR A 219 -1.18 -19.83 3.91
CA TYR A 219 -0.43 -20.33 5.07
C TYR A 219 -0.98 -19.74 6.40
N PRO A 220 -1.05 -20.52 7.51
CA PRO A 220 -1.00 -21.97 7.51
C PRO A 220 -2.19 -22.58 6.78
N GLN A 221 -2.02 -23.75 6.19
CA GLN A 221 -3.16 -24.44 5.59
C GLN A 221 -4.19 -24.73 6.68
N LYS A 222 -5.44 -24.38 6.45
CA LYS A 222 -6.55 -24.84 7.27
C LYS A 222 -6.62 -26.37 7.07
N ASN A 223 -6.33 -27.12 8.13
CA ASN A 223 -6.53 -28.55 8.08
C ASN A 223 -7.97 -28.84 7.66
N SER A 224 -8.13 -29.67 6.63
CA SER A 224 -9.44 -30.10 6.12
C SER A 224 -10.09 -31.14 7.04
N GLU A 225 -9.85 -31.06 8.34
CA GLU A 225 -10.41 -31.95 9.36
C GLU A 225 -11.26 -31.14 10.33
N GLU A 226 -12.38 -30.61 9.84
CA GLU A 226 -13.60 -30.34 10.61
C GLU A 226 -14.77 -30.27 9.62
N GLN A 227 -15.24 -31.45 9.21
CA GLN A 227 -16.59 -31.69 8.73
C GLN A 227 -17.19 -32.86 9.49
#